data_6fffc3ad807c2e2a1e9f9722def267ec
#
_entry.id   6fffc3ad807c2e2a1e9f9722def267ec
#
_cell.length_a   1.000
_cell.length_b   1.000
_cell.length_c   1.000
_cell.angle_alpha   90.00
_cell.angle_beta   90.00
_cell.angle_gamma   90.00
#
_symmetry.space_group_name_H-M   'P 1'
#
loop_
_entity.id
_entity.type
_entity.pdbx_description
1 polymer ?
#
loop_
_entity_poly.entity_id
_entity_poly.type
_entity_poly.pdbx_seq_one_letter_code
_entity_poly.pdbx_strand_id
1 'polypeptide(L)'
;MNSDIKIATRQSYGEELAKLGEENKDIVVLDADLTTATKTGIFAKKFPDRFINVGIAEQNLMGIAAGLSTFGKIPYASTFAVFAAGRAYDQIRTSIAYPKLNVKICATHAGITVGEDGATHQMIEDLGLMRGLPNMTVLSTSDDTQTRWAVREIAKIDGPVYLRLCRMATPVIYEGNE
;
A
#
# COMPACT_ATOMS: atom_id res chain seq x y z
N MET A 1 -22.72 -12.73 -10.26
CA MET A 1 -21.98 -11.44 -10.17
C MET A 1 -22.92 -10.38 -9.63
N ASN A 2 -22.68 -9.87 -8.45
CA ASN A 2 -23.49 -8.81 -7.86
C ASN A 2 -22.90 -7.45 -8.30
N SER A 3 -23.17 -7.05 -9.54
CA SER A 3 -22.60 -5.85 -10.19
C SER A 3 -23.01 -4.52 -9.54
N ASP A 4 -23.89 -4.55 -8.57
CA ASP A 4 -24.43 -3.35 -7.91
C ASP A 4 -23.57 -2.90 -6.72
N ILE A 5 -22.75 -3.79 -6.16
CA ILE A 5 -21.87 -3.47 -5.05
C ILE A 5 -20.55 -2.93 -5.60
N LYS A 6 -20.20 -1.71 -5.20
CA LYS A 6 -18.93 -1.06 -5.56
C LYS A 6 -18.18 -0.69 -4.30
N ILE A 7 -16.92 -1.12 -4.21
CA ILE A 7 -16.03 -0.85 -3.07
C ILE A 7 -14.69 -0.32 -3.62
N ALA A 8 -14.17 0.73 -2.99
CA ALA A 8 -12.85 1.24 -3.35
C ALA A 8 -11.76 0.31 -2.79
N THR A 9 -10.77 -0.06 -3.61
CA THR A 9 -9.69 -0.98 -3.18
C THR A 9 -8.89 -0.43 -2.00
N ARG A 10 -8.75 0.89 -1.87
CA ARG A 10 -8.16 1.51 -0.66
C ARG A 10 -8.97 1.25 0.61
N GLN A 11 -10.32 1.14 0.51
CA GLN A 11 -11.18 0.82 1.67
C GLN A 11 -10.96 -0.63 2.08
N SER A 12 -10.99 -1.54 1.12
CA SER A 12 -10.71 -2.97 1.32
C SER A 12 -9.33 -3.18 1.97
N TYR A 13 -8.32 -2.44 1.49
CA TYR A 13 -6.98 -2.43 2.05
C TYR A 13 -6.97 -2.04 3.52
N GLY A 14 -7.52 -0.89 3.89
CA GLY A 14 -7.49 -0.41 5.27
C GLY A 14 -8.22 -1.33 6.25
N GLU A 15 -9.38 -1.88 5.85
CA GLU A 15 -10.15 -2.82 6.65
C GLU A 15 -9.43 -4.15 6.84
N GLU A 16 -8.89 -4.71 5.76
CA GLU A 16 -8.22 -6.01 5.83
C GLU A 16 -6.86 -5.93 6.54
N LEU A 17 -6.14 -4.81 6.36
CA LEU A 17 -4.90 -4.56 7.10
C LEU A 17 -5.13 -4.50 8.61
N ALA A 18 -6.25 -3.91 9.04
CA ALA A 18 -6.59 -3.87 10.46
C ALA A 18 -6.93 -5.25 11.03
N LYS A 19 -7.57 -6.14 10.24
CA LYS A 19 -7.79 -7.54 10.63
C LYS A 19 -6.48 -8.31 10.69
N LEU A 20 -5.64 -8.16 9.67
CA LEU A 20 -4.33 -8.82 9.63
C LEU A 20 -3.43 -8.38 10.80
N GLY A 21 -3.55 -7.14 11.25
CA GLY A 21 -2.88 -6.63 12.44
C GLY A 21 -3.29 -7.28 13.75
N GLU A 22 -4.49 -7.88 13.84
CA GLU A 22 -4.92 -8.70 15.01
C GLU A 22 -4.19 -10.03 15.02
N GLU A 23 -3.98 -10.60 13.85
CA GLU A 23 -3.42 -11.94 13.67
C GLU A 23 -1.88 -11.93 13.73
N ASN A 24 -1.25 -10.85 13.27
CA ASN A 24 0.20 -10.72 13.20
C ASN A 24 0.71 -9.44 13.87
N LYS A 25 1.44 -9.60 14.98
CA LYS A 25 2.01 -8.49 15.78
C LYS A 25 3.25 -7.85 15.15
N ASP A 26 3.85 -8.46 14.13
CA ASP A 26 5.02 -7.89 13.44
C ASP A 26 4.63 -6.89 12.37
N ILE A 27 3.35 -6.78 12.04
CA ILE A 27 2.84 -5.76 11.14
C ILE A 27 2.88 -4.39 11.82
N VAL A 28 3.56 -3.46 11.16
CA VAL A 28 3.61 -2.04 11.50
C VAL A 28 3.14 -1.24 10.30
N VAL A 29 2.31 -0.24 10.52
CA VAL A 29 1.76 0.58 9.44
C VAL A 29 2.33 1.99 9.52
N LEU A 30 2.79 2.49 8.37
CA LEU A 30 3.33 3.85 8.25
C LEU A 30 2.53 4.63 7.20
N ASP A 31 2.38 5.94 7.44
CA ASP A 31 1.65 6.83 6.54
C ASP A 31 2.32 8.21 6.47
N ALA A 32 2.24 8.86 5.31
CA ALA A 32 2.78 10.19 5.09
C ALA A 32 1.67 11.26 5.17
N ASP A 33 0.98 11.31 6.31
CA ASP A 33 -0.08 12.28 6.64
C ASP A 33 -1.34 12.22 5.75
N LEU A 34 -1.63 11.04 5.21
CA LEU A 34 -2.78 10.79 4.33
C LEU A 34 -3.74 9.73 4.88
N THR A 35 -3.76 9.50 6.19
CA THR A 35 -4.43 8.39 6.89
C THR A 35 -5.92 8.22 6.54
N THR A 36 -6.63 9.33 6.34
CA THR A 36 -8.05 9.32 5.94
C THR A 36 -8.21 8.87 4.49
N ALA A 37 -7.33 9.32 3.61
CA ALA A 37 -7.37 9.03 2.18
C ALA A 37 -6.89 7.61 1.88
N THR A 38 -5.80 7.16 2.49
CA THR A 38 -5.22 5.81 2.33
C THR A 38 -5.98 4.73 3.09
N LYS A 39 -6.83 5.13 4.06
CA LYS A 39 -7.57 4.25 4.99
C LYS A 39 -6.70 3.57 6.05
N THR A 40 -5.45 3.92 6.17
CA THR A 40 -4.57 3.44 7.26
C THR A 40 -5.04 3.89 8.64
N GLY A 41 -5.85 4.96 8.72
CA GLY A 41 -6.50 5.40 9.95
C GLY A 41 -7.37 4.35 10.63
N ILE A 42 -7.84 3.32 9.89
CA ILE A 42 -8.57 2.17 10.45
C ILE A 42 -7.63 1.35 11.34
N PHE A 43 -6.43 1.06 10.85
CA PHE A 43 -5.39 0.38 11.61
C PHE A 43 -4.90 1.23 12.79
N ALA A 44 -4.65 2.52 12.56
CA ALA A 44 -4.16 3.45 13.58
C ALA A 44 -5.07 3.53 14.81
N LYS A 45 -6.39 3.53 14.62
CA LYS A 45 -7.38 3.51 15.71
C LYS A 45 -7.32 2.25 16.55
N LYS A 46 -6.99 1.13 15.95
CA LYS A 46 -6.98 -0.19 16.60
C LYS A 46 -5.64 -0.50 17.26
N PHE A 47 -4.55 -0.06 16.63
CA PHE A 47 -3.18 -0.34 17.04
C PHE A 47 -2.30 0.92 17.01
N PRO A 48 -2.56 1.92 17.88
CA PRO A 48 -1.80 3.17 17.88
C PRO A 48 -0.29 2.97 18.11
N ASP A 49 0.10 1.97 18.90
CA ASP A 49 1.51 1.66 19.20
C ASP A 49 2.27 1.02 18.02
N ARG A 50 1.56 0.61 16.97
CA ARG A 50 2.12 0.02 15.75
C ARG A 50 1.82 0.85 14.50
N PHE A 51 1.41 2.09 14.71
CA PHE A 51 1.13 3.05 13.65
C PHE A 51 2.07 4.25 13.76
N ILE A 52 2.69 4.64 12.64
CA ILE A 52 3.64 5.75 12.56
C ILE A 52 3.19 6.71 11.46
N ASN A 53 2.80 7.92 11.84
CA ASN A 53 2.62 9.01 10.89
C ASN A 53 3.94 9.80 10.82
N VAL A 54 4.56 9.81 9.64
CA VAL A 54 5.85 10.47 9.43
C VAL A 54 5.72 11.93 8.99
N GLY A 55 4.50 12.44 8.87
CA GLY A 55 4.22 13.72 8.26
C GLY A 55 4.35 13.65 6.73
N ILE A 56 4.30 14.80 6.05
CA ILE A 56 4.43 14.91 4.59
C ILE A 56 5.91 14.70 4.19
N ALA A 57 6.39 13.46 4.30
CA ALA A 57 7.80 13.12 4.13
C ALA A 57 7.96 11.69 3.54
N GLU A 58 7.59 11.49 2.28
CA GLU A 58 7.51 10.16 1.65
C GLU A 58 8.87 9.48 1.51
N GLN A 59 9.95 10.23 1.31
CA GLN A 59 11.30 9.68 1.30
C GLN A 59 11.68 9.13 2.69
N ASN A 60 11.34 9.86 3.75
CA ASN A 60 11.53 9.41 5.13
C ASN A 60 10.63 8.21 5.47
N LEU A 61 9.39 8.19 4.96
CA LEU A 61 8.47 7.04 5.07
C LEU A 61 9.16 5.75 4.62
N MET A 62 9.77 5.77 3.43
CA MET A 62 10.43 4.60 2.87
C MET A 62 11.72 4.24 3.64
N GLY A 63 12.47 5.23 4.10
CA GLY A 63 13.65 5.00 4.94
C GLY A 63 13.32 4.36 6.28
N ILE A 64 12.27 4.84 6.98
CA ILE A 64 11.81 4.27 8.25
C ILE A 64 11.28 2.85 8.03
N ALA A 65 10.48 2.63 6.98
CA ALA A 65 9.99 1.30 6.65
C ALA A 65 11.13 0.30 6.37
N ALA A 66 12.15 0.73 5.62
CA ALA A 66 13.36 -0.06 5.40
C ALA A 66 14.06 -0.42 6.72
N GLY A 67 14.26 0.56 7.60
CA GLY A 67 14.86 0.34 8.92
C GLY A 67 14.06 -0.64 9.78
N LEU A 68 12.75 -0.49 9.88
CA LEU A 68 11.89 -1.40 10.65
C LEU A 68 11.95 -2.84 10.15
N SER A 69 12.06 -3.03 8.83
CA SER A 69 12.16 -4.37 8.27
C SER A 69 13.45 -5.09 8.67
N THR A 70 14.55 -4.36 8.91
CA THR A 70 15.81 -4.95 9.41
C THR A 70 15.72 -5.46 10.84
N PHE A 71 14.69 -5.03 11.59
CA PHE A 71 14.39 -5.52 12.94
C PHE A 71 13.29 -6.59 12.95
N GLY A 72 13.02 -7.23 11.82
CA GLY A 72 12.05 -8.32 11.69
C GLY A 72 10.59 -7.87 11.66
N LYS A 73 10.32 -6.58 11.47
CA LYS A 73 8.95 -6.10 11.28
C LYS A 73 8.52 -6.24 9.82
N ILE A 74 7.22 -6.25 9.61
CA ILE A 74 6.59 -6.26 8.28
C ILE A 74 5.91 -4.90 8.09
N PRO A 75 6.65 -3.88 7.63
CA PRO A 75 6.09 -2.54 7.45
C PRO A 75 5.20 -2.46 6.20
N TYR A 76 4.00 -1.92 6.39
CA TYR A 76 3.07 -1.49 5.34
C TYR A 76 3.16 0.03 5.23
N ALA A 77 3.89 0.53 4.24
CA ALA A 77 4.12 1.95 4.01
C ALA A 77 3.13 2.49 2.99
N SER A 78 2.31 3.48 3.39
CA SER A 78 1.20 3.97 2.60
C SER A 78 1.31 5.47 2.31
N THR A 79 1.08 5.81 1.06
CA THR A 79 0.90 7.18 0.54
C THR A 79 0.22 7.10 -0.82
N PHE A 80 0.07 8.21 -1.54
CA PHE A 80 -0.43 8.18 -2.92
C PHE A 80 0.62 7.60 -3.88
N ALA A 81 0.16 6.98 -4.95
CA ALA A 81 1.05 6.34 -5.93
C ALA A 81 2.04 7.33 -6.56
N VAL A 82 1.61 8.55 -6.85
CA VAL A 82 2.47 9.60 -7.39
C VAL A 82 3.60 9.98 -6.42
N PHE A 83 3.35 9.93 -5.13
CA PHE A 83 4.36 10.26 -4.12
C PHE A 83 5.26 9.07 -3.79
N ALA A 84 4.72 7.85 -3.74
CA ALA A 84 5.51 6.65 -3.56
C ALA A 84 6.45 6.42 -4.76
N ALA A 85 5.88 6.22 -5.94
CA ALA A 85 6.63 5.86 -7.14
C ALA A 85 7.36 7.05 -7.79
N GLY A 86 6.89 8.28 -7.58
CA GLY A 86 7.56 9.48 -8.06
C GLY A 86 8.57 10.04 -7.07
N ARG A 87 8.08 10.64 -5.98
CA ARG A 87 8.91 11.39 -5.03
C ARG A 87 9.91 10.53 -4.27
N ALA A 88 9.52 9.33 -3.83
CA ALA A 88 10.36 8.44 -3.03
C ALA A 88 10.98 7.29 -3.85
N TYR A 89 11.03 7.39 -5.17
CA TYR A 89 11.53 6.32 -6.04
C TYR A 89 12.95 5.89 -5.71
N ASP A 90 13.85 6.84 -5.47
CA ASP A 90 15.25 6.52 -5.14
C ASP A 90 15.36 5.74 -3.83
N GLN A 91 14.62 6.13 -2.79
CA GLN A 91 14.62 5.41 -1.51
C GLN A 91 14.04 4.00 -1.65
N ILE A 92 13.00 3.84 -2.46
CA ILE A 92 12.47 2.50 -2.77
C ILE A 92 13.52 1.67 -3.48
N ARG A 93 14.19 2.24 -4.47
CA ARG A 93 15.22 1.57 -5.26
C ARG A 93 16.42 1.17 -4.42
N THR A 94 17.00 2.12 -3.68
CA THR A 94 18.29 1.97 -3.01
C THR A 94 18.18 1.37 -1.62
N SER A 95 17.14 1.73 -0.87
CA SER A 95 16.98 1.31 0.53
C SER A 95 16.06 0.12 0.73
N ILE A 96 15.22 -0.24 -0.25
CA ILE A 96 14.25 -1.32 -0.13
C ILE A 96 14.50 -2.43 -1.17
N ALA A 97 14.48 -2.09 -2.46
CA ALA A 97 14.56 -3.09 -3.53
C ALA A 97 15.97 -3.68 -3.67
N TYR A 98 17.01 -2.85 -3.65
CA TYR A 98 18.41 -3.29 -3.78
C TYR A 98 18.81 -4.27 -2.65
N PRO A 99 18.60 -3.94 -1.36
CA PRO A 99 18.89 -4.86 -0.26
C PRO A 99 17.83 -5.95 -0.06
N LYS A 100 16.77 -5.99 -0.88
CA LYS A 100 15.69 -6.97 -0.85
C LYS A 100 14.94 -7.00 0.48
N LEU A 101 14.67 -5.84 1.06
CA LEU A 101 14.01 -5.73 2.36
C LEU A 101 12.51 -6.04 2.30
N ASN A 102 11.99 -6.63 3.36
CA ASN A 102 10.60 -7.05 3.49
C ASN A 102 9.65 -5.87 3.78
N VAL A 103 9.47 -4.97 2.81
CA VAL A 103 8.61 -3.79 2.90
C VAL A 103 7.44 -3.89 1.93
N LYS A 104 6.22 -3.59 2.42
CA LYS A 104 4.99 -3.56 1.61
C LYS A 104 4.64 -2.10 1.32
N ILE A 105 4.88 -1.66 0.10
CA ILE A 105 4.55 -0.31 -0.37
C ILE A 105 3.13 -0.35 -0.92
N CYS A 106 2.17 0.21 -0.17
CA CYS A 106 0.76 0.18 -0.52
C CYS A 106 0.32 1.56 -1.00
N ALA A 107 0.34 1.74 -2.32
CA ALA A 107 0.16 3.00 -2.98
C ALA A 107 -1.28 3.18 -3.45
N THR A 108 -1.99 4.16 -2.87
CA THR A 108 -3.38 4.48 -3.23
C THR A 108 -3.45 5.59 -4.29
N HIS A 109 -4.64 5.88 -4.80
CA HIS A 109 -4.88 6.95 -5.78
C HIS A 109 -4.09 6.78 -7.08
N ALA A 110 -3.80 5.54 -7.47
CA ALA A 110 -3.10 5.25 -8.71
C ALA A 110 -3.99 5.45 -9.95
N GLY A 111 -3.35 5.74 -11.09
CA GLY A 111 -4.02 5.94 -12.38
C GLY A 111 -4.63 7.33 -12.52
N ILE A 112 -5.63 7.43 -13.41
CA ILE A 112 -6.26 8.70 -13.78
C ILE A 112 -7.50 9.04 -12.93
N THR A 113 -7.98 8.10 -12.10
CA THR A 113 -9.23 8.23 -11.35
C THR A 113 -9.04 8.84 -9.96
N VAL A 114 -8.16 9.83 -9.84
CA VAL A 114 -7.84 10.50 -8.56
C VAL A 114 -8.97 11.42 -8.11
N GLY A 115 -9.68 12.05 -9.04
CA GLY A 115 -10.75 13.00 -8.77
C GLY A 115 -10.27 14.45 -8.79
N GLU A 116 -10.76 15.24 -7.84
CA GLU A 116 -10.56 16.70 -7.80
C GLU A 116 -9.11 17.17 -7.63
N ASP A 117 -8.22 16.34 -7.13
CA ASP A 117 -6.78 16.65 -7.03
C ASP A 117 -6.12 16.82 -8.42
N GLY A 118 -6.72 16.21 -9.44
CA GLY A 118 -6.36 16.44 -10.85
C GLY A 118 -5.01 15.88 -11.28
N ALA A 119 -4.50 16.42 -12.37
CA ALA A 119 -3.35 15.89 -13.10
C ALA A 119 -2.05 15.79 -12.29
N THR A 120 -1.86 16.66 -11.30
CA THR A 120 -0.66 16.67 -10.44
C THR A 120 -0.59 15.45 -9.49
N HIS A 121 -1.71 14.78 -9.30
CA HIS A 121 -1.84 13.61 -8.41
C HIS A 121 -2.14 12.31 -9.18
N GLN A 122 -2.41 12.40 -10.48
CA GLN A 122 -2.57 11.22 -11.34
C GLN A 122 -1.23 10.53 -11.54
N MET A 123 -1.21 9.21 -11.41
CA MET A 123 0.00 8.40 -11.57
C MET A 123 -0.27 7.25 -12.53
N ILE A 124 0.26 7.32 -13.74
CA ILE A 124 0.06 6.34 -14.80
C ILE A 124 1.31 5.48 -15.08
N GLU A 125 2.47 5.92 -14.63
CA GLU A 125 3.78 5.28 -14.86
C GLU A 125 4.27 4.41 -13.69
N ASP A 126 3.55 4.36 -12.58
CA ASP A 126 3.93 3.64 -11.36
C ASP A 126 4.25 2.15 -11.59
N LEU A 127 3.42 1.46 -12.36
CA LEU A 127 3.67 0.06 -12.69
C LEU A 127 4.96 -0.13 -13.49
N GLY A 128 5.23 0.76 -14.44
CA GLY A 128 6.46 0.74 -15.24
C GLY A 128 7.71 0.96 -14.39
N LEU A 129 7.67 1.99 -13.51
CA LEU A 129 8.75 2.32 -12.60
C LEU A 129 9.04 1.19 -11.61
N MET A 130 8.00 0.65 -10.96
CA MET A 130 8.17 -0.41 -9.97
C MET A 130 8.59 -1.74 -10.58
N ARG A 131 8.08 -2.11 -11.76
CA ARG A 131 8.50 -3.31 -12.49
C ARG A 131 9.93 -3.23 -13.01
N GLY A 132 10.48 -2.03 -13.17
CA GLY A 132 11.88 -1.81 -13.53
C GLY A 132 12.86 -2.08 -12.38
N LEU A 133 12.39 -2.23 -11.14
CA LEU A 133 13.25 -2.48 -9.98
C LEU A 133 13.49 -3.99 -9.79
N PRO A 134 14.76 -4.43 -9.68
CA PRO A 134 15.07 -5.80 -9.29
C PRO A 134 14.45 -6.15 -7.93
N ASN A 135 14.06 -7.40 -7.76
CA ASN A 135 13.45 -7.98 -6.56
C ASN A 135 12.04 -7.47 -6.22
N MET A 136 11.53 -6.43 -6.89
CA MET A 136 10.22 -5.87 -6.59
C MET A 136 9.10 -6.77 -7.12
N THR A 137 8.23 -7.24 -6.24
CA THR A 137 6.95 -7.85 -6.61
C THR A 137 5.92 -6.75 -6.81
N VAL A 138 5.23 -6.73 -7.97
CA VAL A 138 4.25 -5.69 -8.29
C VAL A 138 2.87 -6.30 -8.47
N LEU A 139 1.91 -5.82 -7.70
CA LEU A 139 0.51 -6.27 -7.73
C LEU A 139 -0.42 -5.09 -8.00
N SER A 140 -1.42 -5.31 -8.85
CA SER A 140 -2.52 -4.37 -9.09
C SER A 140 -3.83 -5.13 -8.98
N THR A 141 -4.64 -4.80 -7.98
CA THR A 141 -5.91 -5.48 -7.71
C THR A 141 -7.07 -4.79 -8.42
N SER A 142 -8.05 -5.56 -8.85
CA SER A 142 -9.20 -5.06 -9.62
C SER A 142 -10.41 -4.73 -8.73
N ASP A 143 -10.59 -5.42 -7.60
CA ASP A 143 -11.77 -5.28 -6.75
C ASP A 143 -11.51 -5.52 -5.26
N ASP A 144 -12.58 -5.49 -4.46
CA ASP A 144 -12.56 -5.73 -3.01
C ASP A 144 -11.96 -7.11 -2.66
N THR A 145 -12.45 -8.17 -3.30
CA THR A 145 -12.05 -9.56 -3.00
C THR A 145 -10.57 -9.77 -3.25
N GLN A 146 -10.09 -9.38 -4.44
CA GLN A 146 -8.66 -9.47 -4.76
C GLN A 146 -7.81 -8.63 -3.83
N THR A 147 -8.28 -7.46 -3.42
CA THR A 147 -7.51 -6.58 -2.54
C THR A 147 -7.35 -7.19 -1.15
N ARG A 148 -8.41 -7.74 -0.58
CA ARG A 148 -8.34 -8.42 0.73
C ARG A 148 -7.41 -9.61 0.69
N TRP A 149 -7.51 -10.43 -0.34
CA TRP A 149 -6.58 -11.54 -0.58
C TRP A 149 -5.14 -11.03 -0.70
N ALA A 150 -4.89 -10.03 -1.55
CA ALA A 150 -3.54 -9.49 -1.77
C ALA A 150 -2.91 -8.95 -0.49
N VAL A 151 -3.65 -8.22 0.35
CA VAL A 151 -3.16 -7.69 1.65
C VAL A 151 -2.61 -8.80 2.54
N ARG A 152 -3.26 -9.96 2.55
CA ARG A 152 -2.82 -11.13 3.33
C ARG A 152 -1.64 -11.85 2.71
N GLU A 153 -1.68 -12.06 1.39
CA GLU A 153 -0.65 -12.82 0.70
C GLU A 153 0.69 -12.10 0.65
N ILE A 154 0.67 -10.77 0.48
CA ILE A 154 1.93 -10.01 0.46
C ILE A 154 2.65 -10.06 1.82
N ALA A 155 1.96 -10.25 2.93
CA ALA A 155 2.59 -10.44 4.24
C ALA A 155 3.46 -11.69 4.32
N LYS A 156 3.15 -12.71 3.51
CA LYS A 156 3.88 -13.99 3.44
C LYS A 156 5.11 -13.93 2.52
N ILE A 157 5.20 -12.93 1.66
CA ILE A 157 6.32 -12.74 0.75
C ILE A 157 7.48 -12.10 1.53
N ASP A 158 8.61 -12.76 1.60
CA ASP A 158 9.84 -12.17 2.14
C ASP A 158 10.53 -11.38 1.03
N GLY A 159 10.39 -10.06 1.09
CA GLY A 159 10.93 -9.14 0.10
C GLY A 159 10.01 -7.95 -0.20
N PRO A 160 10.46 -7.04 -1.08
CA PRO A 160 9.73 -5.83 -1.40
C PRO A 160 8.52 -6.10 -2.28
N VAL A 161 7.40 -5.48 -1.91
CA VAL A 161 6.15 -5.55 -2.68
C VAL A 161 5.60 -4.16 -2.89
N TYR A 162 5.16 -3.87 -4.11
CA TYR A 162 4.36 -2.70 -4.46
C TYR A 162 2.92 -3.15 -4.73
N LEU A 163 1.99 -2.73 -3.89
CA LEU A 163 0.55 -2.97 -4.05
C LEU A 163 -0.13 -1.69 -4.54
N ARG A 164 -0.66 -1.75 -5.75
CA ARG A 164 -1.37 -0.64 -6.41
C ARG A 164 -2.85 -0.65 -6.07
N LEU A 165 -3.36 0.48 -5.59
CA LEU A 165 -4.73 0.65 -5.13
C LEU A 165 -5.38 1.91 -5.74
N CYS A 166 -6.70 1.86 -5.95
CA CYS A 166 -7.48 2.94 -6.54
C CYS A 166 -8.26 3.75 -5.48
N ARG A 167 -8.56 5.02 -5.82
CA ARG A 167 -9.45 5.89 -5.04
C ARG A 167 -10.91 5.56 -5.29
N MET A 168 -11.29 5.39 -6.55
CA MET A 168 -12.67 5.16 -6.97
C MET A 168 -13.15 3.76 -6.56
N ALA A 169 -14.43 3.65 -6.24
CA ALA A 169 -15.05 2.36 -6.00
C ALA A 169 -15.21 1.60 -7.33
N THR A 170 -14.81 0.34 -7.34
CA THR A 170 -14.93 -0.60 -8.45
C THR A 170 -15.99 -1.65 -8.16
N PRO A 171 -16.67 -2.20 -9.18
CA PRO A 171 -17.58 -3.34 -8.98
C PRO A 171 -16.85 -4.52 -8.34
N VAL A 172 -17.51 -5.24 -7.46
CA VAL A 172 -17.01 -6.50 -6.92
C VAL A 172 -17.25 -7.59 -7.97
N ILE A 173 -16.16 -8.18 -8.47
CA ILE A 173 -16.18 -9.12 -9.60
C ILE A 173 -15.99 -10.56 -9.11
N TYR A 174 -15.05 -10.75 -8.18
CA TYR A 174 -14.70 -12.07 -7.67
C TYR A 174 -15.53 -12.47 -6.45
N GLU A 175 -15.82 -13.74 -6.32
CA GLU A 175 -16.48 -14.30 -5.13
C GLU A 175 -15.42 -14.64 -4.08
N GLY A 176 -15.78 -14.51 -2.79
CA GLY A 176 -14.82 -14.52 -1.67
C GLY A 176 -14.16 -15.86 -1.31
N ASN A 177 -14.28 -16.89 -2.16
CA ASN A 177 -13.73 -18.24 -1.95
C ASN A 177 -12.82 -18.72 -3.10
N GLU A 178 -12.36 -17.80 -3.95
CA GLU A 178 -11.46 -18.15 -5.07
C GLU A 178 -10.01 -17.79 -4.76
#